data_18d7bd3a19f53cbf982d3c31a841cbad
#
_entry.id   18d7bd3a19f53cbf982d3c31a841cbad
#
_cell.length_a   1.000
_cell.length_b   1.000
_cell.length_c   1.000
_cell.angle_alpha   90.00
_cell.angle_beta   90.00
_cell.angle_gamma   90.00
#
_symmetry.space_group_name_H-M   'P 1'
#
loop_
_entity.id
_entity.type
_entity.pdbx_description
1 polymer ?
#
loop_
_entity_poly.entity_id
_entity_poly.type
_entity_poly.pdbx_seq_one_letter_code
_entity_poly.pdbx_strand_id
1 'polypeptide(L)'
;VQTCALPISEIQTHGRGRQGKSWVSSRPLGLCVSILLEAEPKQIPLLSLVGALATLDAIQAITGLEGSIKWPNDVLLKSRKVAGLLVETISRPGKSPPALLGLGLNLSQQTSDFPEELQNSAISLKQAGGRSIPRVQALAAFLDSLANRMTQSPIEIVADVRSCLAHLGRAKIGKH
;
A
#
# COMPACT_ATOMS: atom_id res chain seq x y z
N VAL A 1 -10.49 16.11 0.02
CA VAL A 1 -10.48 15.06 1.08
C VAL A 1 -9.80 15.64 2.30
N GLN A 2 -10.47 15.63 3.45
CA GLN A 2 -9.92 16.11 4.70
C GLN A 2 -9.32 14.92 5.46
N THR A 3 -8.05 15.00 5.85
CA THR A 3 -7.39 14.02 6.72
C THR A 3 -7.71 14.38 8.15
N CYS A 4 -8.41 13.50 8.88
CA CYS A 4 -8.86 13.78 10.25
C CYS A 4 -7.88 13.30 11.32
N ALA A 5 -7.08 12.27 11.03
CA ALA A 5 -6.06 11.72 11.93
C ALA A 5 -5.03 10.90 11.15
N LEU A 6 -3.78 10.91 11.63
CA LEU A 6 -2.65 10.21 11.03
C LEU A 6 -1.82 9.48 12.11
N PRO A 7 -2.32 8.39 12.69
CA PRO A 7 -1.51 7.59 13.60
C PRO A 7 -0.40 6.85 12.83
N ILE A 8 0.84 6.99 13.32
CA ILE A 8 2.03 6.32 12.82
C ILE A 8 2.54 5.41 13.92
N SER A 9 2.85 4.17 13.58
CA SER A 9 3.38 3.18 14.52
C SER A 9 4.78 2.73 14.12
N GLU A 10 5.66 2.61 15.09
CA GLU A 10 7.00 2.05 14.88
C GLU A 10 6.98 0.51 14.86
N ILE A 11 6.15 -0.09 15.71
CA ILE A 11 5.99 -1.53 15.86
C ILE A 11 4.51 -1.83 16.01
N GLN A 12 4.04 -2.90 15.38
CA GLN A 12 2.70 -3.42 15.58
C GLN A 12 2.78 -4.85 16.11
N THR A 13 2.24 -5.06 17.32
CA THR A 13 2.15 -6.40 17.94
C THR A 13 1.01 -7.23 17.36
N HIS A 14 -0.02 -6.57 16.83
CA HIS A 14 -1.19 -7.19 16.21
C HIS A 14 -1.54 -6.48 14.88
N GLY A 15 -0.53 -6.36 14.01
CA GLY A 15 -0.73 -5.76 12.69
C GLY A 15 -1.74 -6.56 11.87
N ARG A 16 -2.73 -5.86 11.29
CA ARG A 16 -3.83 -6.47 10.54
C ARG A 16 -3.62 -6.33 9.04
N GLY A 17 -3.93 -7.40 8.33
CA GLY A 17 -4.07 -7.44 6.89
C GLY A 17 -5.49 -7.88 6.51
N ARG A 18 -5.75 -8.05 5.21
CA ARG A 18 -7.05 -8.51 4.71
C ARG A 18 -7.30 -9.97 5.06
N GLN A 19 -8.59 -10.34 5.21
CA GLN A 19 -9.04 -11.73 5.41
C GLN A 19 -8.37 -12.43 6.61
N GLY A 20 -8.17 -11.68 7.71
CA GLY A 20 -7.57 -12.24 8.92
C GLY A 20 -6.06 -12.48 8.86
N LYS A 21 -5.38 -12.13 7.76
CA LYS A 21 -3.92 -12.21 7.68
C LYS A 21 -3.28 -11.15 8.56
N SER A 22 -2.09 -11.45 9.09
CA SER A 22 -1.29 -10.50 9.88
C SER A 22 -0.37 -9.66 9.01
N TRP A 23 -0.12 -8.41 9.43
CA TRP A 23 1.01 -7.61 8.96
C TRP A 23 2.13 -7.70 9.98
N VAL A 24 3.31 -8.14 9.54
CA VAL A 24 4.47 -8.31 10.43
C VAL A 24 5.27 -7.02 10.51
N SER A 25 5.40 -6.45 11.71
CA SER A 25 6.17 -5.24 12.01
C SER A 25 6.84 -5.36 13.38
N SER A 26 7.74 -6.33 13.52
CA SER A 26 8.43 -6.65 14.79
C SER A 26 9.57 -5.70 15.14
N ARG A 27 10.05 -4.91 14.18
CA ARG A 27 11.14 -3.92 14.32
C ARG A 27 10.79 -2.62 13.62
N PRO A 28 11.34 -1.46 14.04
CA PRO A 28 11.06 -0.15 13.43
C PRO A 28 11.81 0.02 12.08
N LEU A 29 11.74 -0.98 11.21
CA LEU A 29 12.41 -1.03 9.91
C LEU A 29 11.48 -0.68 8.73
N GLY A 30 10.19 -0.53 9.00
CA GLY A 30 9.16 -0.19 8.02
C GLY A 30 8.40 1.08 8.38
N LEU A 31 7.40 1.39 7.57
CA LEU A 31 6.40 2.43 7.83
C LEU A 31 5.04 1.77 7.98
N CYS A 32 4.41 1.95 9.13
CA CYS A 32 3.01 1.60 9.38
C CYS A 32 2.25 2.88 9.69
N VAL A 33 1.28 3.22 8.86
CA VAL A 33 0.48 4.43 9.01
C VAL A 33 -0.98 4.13 8.72
N SER A 34 -1.87 4.76 9.47
CA SER A 34 -3.31 4.73 9.24
C SER A 34 -3.81 6.16 9.02
N ILE A 35 -4.61 6.36 7.97
CA ILE A 35 -5.12 7.68 7.57
C ILE A 35 -6.64 7.61 7.64
N LEU A 36 -7.24 8.45 8.48
CA LEU A 36 -8.67 8.61 8.51
C LEU A 36 -9.09 9.59 7.42
N LEU A 37 -9.91 9.11 6.50
CA LEU A 37 -10.37 9.86 5.34
C LEU A 37 -11.89 10.03 5.39
N GLU A 38 -12.37 11.24 5.16
CA GLU A 38 -13.76 11.48 4.79
C GLU A 38 -13.88 11.27 3.28
N ALA A 39 -14.49 10.16 2.87
CA ALA A 39 -14.69 9.80 1.47
C ALA A 39 -16.17 9.58 1.19
N GLU A 40 -16.59 9.88 -0.03
CA GLU A 40 -17.94 9.53 -0.46
C GLU A 40 -18.10 8.00 -0.54
N PRO A 41 -19.28 7.44 -0.22
CA PRO A 41 -19.49 5.99 -0.24
C PRO A 41 -19.06 5.30 -1.54
N LYS A 42 -19.24 5.98 -2.69
CA LYS A 42 -18.83 5.49 -4.01
C LYS A 42 -17.31 5.41 -4.21
N GLN A 43 -16.52 6.16 -3.42
CA GLN A 43 -15.06 6.18 -3.50
C GLN A 43 -14.41 5.11 -2.62
N ILE A 44 -15.08 4.70 -1.53
CA ILE A 44 -14.54 3.75 -0.55
C ILE A 44 -14.01 2.45 -1.20
N PRO A 45 -14.71 1.81 -2.15
CA PRO A 45 -14.21 0.59 -2.80
C PRO A 45 -12.89 0.78 -3.56
N LEU A 46 -12.60 2.00 -4.01
CA LEU A 46 -11.40 2.33 -4.78
C LEU A 46 -10.21 2.76 -3.91
N LEU A 47 -10.43 3.11 -2.62
CA LEU A 47 -9.38 3.64 -1.76
C LEU A 47 -8.16 2.72 -1.63
N SER A 48 -8.37 1.40 -1.66
CA SER A 48 -7.26 0.44 -1.64
C SER A 48 -6.38 0.56 -2.89
N LEU A 49 -6.99 0.81 -4.05
CA LEU A 49 -6.29 0.98 -5.33
C LEU A 49 -5.63 2.35 -5.42
N VAL A 50 -6.32 3.40 -4.97
CA VAL A 50 -5.78 4.75 -4.84
C VAL A 50 -4.52 4.73 -3.97
N GLY A 51 -4.58 4.07 -2.80
CA GLY A 51 -3.43 3.91 -1.92
C GLY A 51 -2.30 3.08 -2.55
N ALA A 52 -2.62 2.04 -3.33
CA ALA A 52 -1.61 1.24 -4.02
C ALA A 52 -0.90 2.05 -5.13
N LEU A 53 -1.64 2.80 -5.95
CA LEU A 53 -1.07 3.72 -6.94
C LEU A 53 -0.21 4.80 -6.29
N ALA A 54 -0.71 5.45 -5.23
CA ALA A 54 0.03 6.44 -4.47
C ALA A 54 1.34 5.87 -3.88
N THR A 55 1.32 4.60 -3.47
CA THR A 55 2.53 3.91 -2.99
C THR A 55 3.53 3.68 -4.13
N LEU A 56 3.08 3.30 -5.32
CA LEU A 56 3.95 3.16 -6.50
C LEU A 56 4.58 4.50 -6.89
N ASP A 57 3.78 5.56 -6.97
CA ASP A 57 4.26 6.91 -7.28
C ASP A 57 5.30 7.38 -6.28
N ALA A 58 5.03 7.20 -4.98
CA ALA A 58 5.96 7.56 -3.92
C ALA A 58 7.28 6.78 -4.02
N ILE A 59 7.21 5.47 -4.26
CA ILE A 59 8.39 4.62 -4.45
C ILE A 59 9.19 5.11 -5.64
N GLN A 60 8.55 5.35 -6.77
CA GLN A 60 9.23 5.85 -7.98
C GLN A 60 9.87 7.21 -7.74
N ALA A 61 9.18 8.15 -7.11
CA ALA A 61 9.70 9.49 -6.84
C ALA A 61 10.95 9.48 -5.95
N ILE A 62 10.99 8.62 -4.92
CA ILE A 62 12.10 8.60 -3.96
C ILE A 62 13.22 7.61 -4.30
N THR A 63 12.97 6.62 -5.16
CA THR A 63 13.94 5.56 -5.46
C THR A 63 14.24 5.37 -6.94
N GLY A 64 13.36 5.82 -7.83
CA GLY A 64 13.40 5.51 -9.26
C GLY A 64 12.98 4.08 -9.61
N LEU A 65 12.54 3.27 -8.64
CA LEU A 65 12.15 1.89 -8.87
C LEU A 65 10.72 1.80 -9.42
N GLU A 66 10.54 0.99 -10.44
CA GLU A 66 9.24 0.63 -10.97
C GLU A 66 8.68 -0.60 -10.25
N GLY A 67 7.41 -0.56 -9.92
CA GLY A 67 6.70 -1.63 -9.26
C GLY A 67 5.41 -2.00 -9.98
N SER A 68 4.66 -2.93 -9.40
CA SER A 68 3.38 -3.37 -9.92
C SER A 68 2.37 -3.60 -8.79
N ILE A 69 1.09 -3.66 -9.15
CA ILE A 69 0.01 -3.96 -8.21
C ILE A 69 -0.40 -5.42 -8.34
N LYS A 70 -0.34 -6.16 -7.24
CA LYS A 70 -1.04 -7.44 -7.11
C LYS A 70 -2.41 -7.17 -6.52
N TRP A 71 -3.42 -7.32 -7.37
CA TRP A 71 -4.81 -7.09 -7.00
C TRP A 71 -5.18 -7.81 -5.70
N PRO A 72 -5.96 -7.19 -4.81
CA PRO A 72 -6.51 -5.83 -4.91
C PRO A 72 -5.75 -4.77 -4.10
N ASN A 73 -4.67 -5.09 -3.39
CA ASN A 73 -4.15 -4.22 -2.33
C ASN A 73 -2.65 -4.39 -2.03
N ASP A 74 -1.92 -5.18 -2.80
CA ASP A 74 -0.50 -5.40 -2.57
C ASP A 74 0.34 -4.68 -3.64
N VAL A 75 1.43 -4.05 -3.22
CA VAL A 75 2.42 -3.44 -4.10
C VAL A 75 3.65 -4.33 -4.16
N LEU A 76 4.12 -4.61 -5.35
CA LEU A 76 5.26 -5.48 -5.61
C LEU A 76 6.43 -4.71 -6.21
N LEU A 77 7.65 -5.08 -5.78
CA LEU A 77 8.91 -4.78 -6.46
C LEU A 77 9.62 -6.10 -6.76
N LYS A 78 10.13 -6.27 -7.98
CA LYS A 78 10.80 -7.52 -8.38
C LYS A 78 9.95 -8.77 -8.06
N SER A 79 8.63 -8.67 -8.30
CA SER A 79 7.63 -9.73 -8.03
C SER A 79 7.46 -10.12 -6.56
N ARG A 80 8.02 -9.38 -5.61
CA ARG A 80 7.90 -9.59 -4.16
C ARG A 80 7.17 -8.43 -3.50
N LYS A 81 6.40 -8.70 -2.47
CA LYS A 81 5.57 -7.71 -1.77
C LYS A 81 6.43 -6.72 -0.99
N VAL A 82 6.35 -5.44 -1.36
CA VAL A 82 6.99 -4.34 -0.64
C VAL A 82 6.02 -3.59 0.25
N ALA A 83 4.74 -3.53 -0.12
CA ALA A 83 3.71 -2.85 0.67
C ALA A 83 2.36 -3.57 0.60
N GLY A 84 1.52 -3.29 1.58
CA GLY A 84 0.13 -3.72 1.64
C GLY A 84 -0.77 -2.61 2.13
N LEU A 85 -1.95 -2.50 1.51
CA LEU A 85 -2.99 -1.53 1.86
C LEU A 85 -4.16 -2.26 2.52
N LEU A 86 -4.77 -1.61 3.51
CA LEU A 86 -5.99 -2.09 4.17
C LEU A 86 -6.97 -0.93 4.29
N VAL A 87 -8.19 -1.11 3.81
CA VAL A 87 -9.27 -0.13 3.98
C VAL A 87 -10.32 -0.72 4.90
N GLU A 88 -10.63 -0.01 5.96
CA GLU A 88 -11.69 -0.33 6.92
C GLU A 88 -12.65 0.85 7.01
N THR A 89 -13.92 0.58 7.25
CA THR A 89 -14.93 1.63 7.47
C THR A 89 -15.41 1.60 8.90
N ILE A 90 -15.65 2.80 9.46
CA ILE A 90 -16.17 2.95 10.81
C ILE A 90 -17.65 3.30 10.69
N SER A 91 -18.54 2.39 11.13
CA SER A 91 -19.99 2.66 11.09
C SER A 91 -20.32 3.86 11.94
N ARG A 92 -21.09 4.82 11.35
CA ARG A 92 -21.65 5.98 12.07
C ARG A 92 -23.12 6.09 11.71
N PRO A 93 -24.04 6.02 12.68
CA PRO A 93 -25.46 6.19 12.42
C PRO A 93 -25.76 7.57 11.77
N GLY A 94 -26.51 7.59 10.69
CA GLY A 94 -26.99 8.82 10.03
C GLY A 94 -25.94 9.65 9.28
N LYS A 95 -24.72 9.15 9.10
CA LYS A 95 -23.64 9.82 8.34
C LYS A 95 -22.92 8.82 7.43
N SER A 96 -22.29 9.36 6.38
CA SER A 96 -21.36 8.56 5.57
C SER A 96 -20.21 8.03 6.48
N PRO A 97 -19.92 6.72 6.43
CA PRO A 97 -18.84 6.17 7.26
C PRO A 97 -17.48 6.70 6.80
N PRO A 98 -16.63 7.23 7.70
CA PRO A 98 -15.26 7.52 7.36
C PRO A 98 -14.51 6.23 7.04
N ALA A 99 -13.54 6.33 6.15
CA ALA A 99 -12.66 5.23 5.79
C ALA A 99 -11.31 5.37 6.48
N LEU A 100 -10.79 4.28 7.02
CA LEU A 100 -9.44 4.17 7.54
C LEU A 100 -8.58 3.46 6.50
N LEU A 101 -7.65 4.20 5.89
CA LEU A 101 -6.67 3.65 4.96
C LEU A 101 -5.38 3.34 5.73
N GLY A 102 -5.09 2.05 5.90
CA GLY A 102 -3.83 1.56 6.45
C GLY A 102 -2.81 1.28 5.34
N LEU A 103 -1.57 1.72 5.55
CA LEU A 103 -0.40 1.37 4.75
C LEU A 103 0.64 0.69 5.61
N GLY A 104 1.09 -0.50 5.21
CA GLY A 104 2.33 -1.10 5.64
C GLY A 104 3.35 -1.09 4.49
N LEU A 105 4.51 -0.47 4.69
CA LEU A 105 5.58 -0.36 3.69
C LEU A 105 6.90 -0.85 4.28
N ASN A 106 7.53 -1.83 3.64
CA ASN A 106 8.83 -2.35 4.02
C ASN A 106 9.93 -1.41 3.51
N LEU A 107 10.69 -0.80 4.42
CA LEU A 107 11.73 0.18 4.07
C LEU A 107 13.14 -0.40 4.14
N SER A 108 13.53 -0.93 5.30
CA SER A 108 14.93 -1.28 5.59
C SER A 108 15.15 -2.73 6.05
N GLN A 109 14.09 -3.56 6.07
CA GLN A 109 14.18 -4.96 6.46
C GLN A 109 15.21 -5.71 5.59
N GLN A 110 15.98 -6.59 6.23
CA GLN A 110 16.77 -7.63 5.58
C GLN A 110 15.93 -8.93 5.46
N THR A 111 16.39 -9.91 4.69
CA THR A 111 15.69 -11.18 4.54
C THR A 111 15.42 -11.86 5.89
N SER A 112 16.39 -11.83 6.81
CA SER A 112 16.29 -12.41 8.15
C SER A 112 15.32 -11.66 9.10
N ASP A 113 14.88 -10.46 8.75
CA ASP A 113 13.89 -9.71 9.54
C ASP A 113 12.45 -10.14 9.21
N PHE A 114 12.25 -10.88 8.12
CA PHE A 114 10.97 -11.48 7.76
C PHE A 114 10.85 -12.89 8.34
N PRO A 115 9.65 -13.32 8.77
CA PRO A 115 9.37 -14.72 9.04
C PRO A 115 9.77 -15.61 7.87
N GLU A 116 10.18 -16.84 8.13
CA GLU A 116 10.70 -17.77 7.14
C GLU A 116 9.78 -17.93 5.92
N GLU A 117 8.48 -18.04 6.17
CA GLU A 117 7.44 -18.18 5.13
C GLU A 117 7.30 -16.93 4.24
N LEU A 118 7.80 -15.75 4.69
CA LEU A 118 7.73 -14.50 3.92
C LEU A 118 9.04 -14.12 3.23
N GLN A 119 10.17 -14.75 3.56
CA GLN A 119 11.50 -14.36 3.07
C GLN A 119 11.62 -14.37 1.55
N ASN A 120 10.91 -15.29 0.88
CA ASN A 120 10.89 -15.39 -0.58
C ASN A 120 9.81 -14.52 -1.24
N SER A 121 8.79 -14.09 -0.50
CA SER A 121 7.61 -13.38 -1.02
C SER A 121 7.57 -11.90 -0.65
N ALA A 122 8.32 -11.47 0.37
CA ALA A 122 8.44 -10.08 0.80
C ALA A 122 9.79 -9.48 0.40
N ILE A 123 9.82 -8.14 0.26
CA ILE A 123 11.02 -7.35 -0.03
C ILE A 123 10.90 -5.99 0.64
N SER A 124 12.02 -5.35 0.97
CA SER A 124 12.07 -3.95 1.37
C SER A 124 12.60 -3.05 0.26
N LEU A 125 12.40 -1.72 0.38
CA LEU A 125 12.99 -0.74 -0.55
C LEU A 125 14.51 -0.84 -0.56
N LYS A 126 15.13 -1.04 0.62
CA LYS A 126 16.59 -1.21 0.74
C LYS A 126 17.09 -2.41 -0.04
N GLN A 127 16.40 -3.56 0.05
CA GLN A 127 16.77 -4.76 -0.71
C GLN A 127 16.57 -4.59 -2.21
N ALA A 128 15.53 -3.84 -2.62
CA ALA A 128 15.22 -3.61 -4.03
C ALA A 128 16.15 -2.57 -4.67
N GLY A 129 16.47 -1.48 -3.96
CA GLY A 129 17.19 -0.31 -4.49
C GLY A 129 18.56 -0.06 -3.89
N GLY A 130 19.00 -0.88 -2.91
CA GLY A 130 20.34 -0.80 -2.30
C GLY A 130 20.55 0.33 -1.30
N ARG A 131 19.60 1.26 -1.11
CA ARG A 131 19.73 2.37 -0.16
C ARG A 131 18.62 2.40 0.87
N SER A 132 18.92 2.90 2.07
CA SER A 132 17.92 3.15 3.11
C SER A 132 17.18 4.44 2.83
N ILE A 133 15.86 4.40 3.02
CA ILE A 133 14.96 5.55 2.88
C ILE A 133 14.47 5.91 4.28
N PRO A 134 14.64 7.18 4.73
CA PRO A 134 14.05 7.64 5.99
C PRO A 134 12.52 7.53 5.99
N ARG A 135 11.93 7.10 7.10
CA ARG A 135 10.47 6.97 7.25
C ARG A 135 9.72 8.26 6.93
N VAL A 136 10.25 9.39 7.37
CA VAL A 136 9.65 10.73 7.10
C VAL A 136 9.61 11.02 5.60
N GLN A 137 10.68 10.71 4.87
CA GLN A 137 10.73 10.89 3.42
C GLN A 137 9.71 9.99 2.70
N ALA A 138 9.62 8.72 3.11
CA ALA A 138 8.66 7.79 2.54
C ALA A 138 7.21 8.21 2.83
N LEU A 139 6.95 8.68 4.06
CA LEU A 139 5.64 9.17 4.47
C LEU A 139 5.25 10.43 3.68
N ALA A 140 6.13 11.42 3.58
CA ALA A 140 5.86 12.66 2.85
C ALA A 140 5.53 12.36 1.38
N ALA A 141 6.37 11.56 0.70
CA ALA A 141 6.14 11.18 -0.68
C ALA A 141 4.81 10.42 -0.86
N PHE A 142 4.45 9.54 0.07
CA PHE A 142 3.18 8.83 0.03
C PHE A 142 1.98 9.77 0.21
N LEU A 143 2.04 10.70 1.16
CA LEU A 143 0.96 11.66 1.41
C LEU A 143 0.73 12.59 0.22
N ASP A 144 1.81 13.11 -0.38
CA ASP A 144 1.74 13.95 -1.58
C ASP A 144 1.13 13.18 -2.76
N SER A 145 1.59 11.95 -2.98
CA SER A 145 1.05 11.07 -4.03
C SER A 145 -0.41 10.71 -3.77
N LEU A 146 -0.78 10.42 -2.51
CA LEU A 146 -2.15 10.11 -2.12
C LEU A 146 -3.08 11.31 -2.37
N ALA A 147 -2.65 12.51 -1.97
CA ALA A 147 -3.42 13.73 -2.20
C ALA A 147 -3.70 13.93 -3.69
N ASN A 148 -2.68 13.75 -4.55
CA ASN A 148 -2.83 13.84 -6.00
C ASN A 148 -3.78 12.76 -6.56
N ARG A 149 -3.63 11.50 -6.15
CA ARG A 149 -4.48 10.40 -6.60
C ARG A 149 -5.95 10.55 -6.18
N MET A 150 -6.19 11.15 -5.02
CA MET A 150 -7.55 11.41 -4.53
C MET A 150 -8.31 12.46 -5.35
N THR A 151 -7.66 13.23 -6.20
CA THR A 151 -8.32 14.18 -7.13
C THR A 151 -8.77 13.52 -8.44
N GLN A 152 -8.28 12.33 -8.75
CA GLN A 152 -8.59 11.63 -9.99
C GLN A 152 -10.00 11.03 -9.99
N SER A 153 -10.56 10.91 -11.18
CA SER A 153 -11.83 10.23 -11.39
C SER A 153 -11.69 8.71 -11.21
N PRO A 154 -12.77 7.99 -10.89
CA PRO A 154 -12.76 6.53 -10.85
C PRO A 154 -12.27 5.86 -12.15
N ILE A 155 -12.54 6.48 -13.31
CA ILE A 155 -12.13 5.95 -14.62
C ILE A 155 -10.61 6.03 -14.77
N GLU A 156 -10.01 7.15 -14.41
CA GLU A 156 -8.54 7.34 -14.42
C GLU A 156 -7.85 6.35 -13.47
N ILE A 157 -8.35 6.21 -12.25
CA ILE A 157 -7.81 5.25 -11.27
C ILE A 157 -7.84 3.83 -11.83
N VAL A 158 -8.95 3.40 -12.42
CA VAL A 158 -9.06 2.04 -13.00
C VAL A 158 -8.12 1.86 -14.19
N ALA A 159 -7.96 2.87 -15.04
CA ALA A 159 -7.03 2.83 -16.17
C ALA A 159 -5.58 2.70 -15.70
N ASP A 160 -5.18 3.52 -14.73
CA ASP A 160 -3.82 3.48 -14.18
C ASP A 160 -3.53 2.16 -13.46
N VAL A 161 -4.49 1.63 -12.68
CA VAL A 161 -4.34 0.31 -12.06
C VAL A 161 -4.12 -0.77 -13.12
N ARG A 162 -4.89 -0.76 -14.21
CA ARG A 162 -4.73 -1.76 -15.31
C ARG A 162 -3.34 -1.74 -15.90
N SER A 163 -2.73 -0.56 -16.07
CA SER A 163 -1.37 -0.42 -16.60
C SER A 163 -0.30 -0.98 -15.66
N CYS A 164 -0.57 -1.01 -14.35
CA CYS A 164 0.37 -1.43 -13.30
C CYS A 164 0.11 -2.85 -12.79
N LEU A 165 -0.91 -3.59 -13.29
CA LEU A 165 -1.22 -4.94 -12.78
C LEU A 165 -0.12 -5.95 -13.08
N ALA A 166 0.30 -6.69 -12.06
CA ALA A 166 1.38 -7.68 -12.11
C ALA A 166 1.14 -8.87 -13.08
N HIS A 167 -0.09 -9.09 -13.57
CA HIS A 167 -0.47 -10.32 -14.28
C HIS A 167 -1.31 -10.12 -15.56
N LEU A 168 -1.44 -8.92 -16.12
CA LEU A 168 -2.15 -8.73 -17.40
C LEU A 168 -1.42 -9.35 -18.61
N GLY A 169 -0.23 -9.92 -18.44
CA GLY A 169 0.57 -10.48 -19.52
C GLY A 169 0.52 -12.01 -19.70
N ARG A 170 -0.22 -12.77 -18.90
CA ARG A 170 -0.32 -14.24 -19.04
C ARG A 170 -1.71 -14.78 -18.70
N ALA A 171 -2.71 -14.45 -19.49
CA ALA A 171 -3.83 -15.36 -19.66
C ALA A 171 -3.31 -16.59 -20.39
N LYS A 172 -3.01 -17.69 -19.70
CA LYS A 172 -2.92 -18.99 -20.33
C LYS A 172 -4.33 -19.29 -20.87
N ILE A 173 -4.53 -19.07 -22.16
CA ILE A 173 -5.66 -19.67 -22.88
C ILE A 173 -5.42 -21.17 -22.81
N GLY A 174 -6.10 -21.83 -21.88
CA GLY A 174 -6.14 -23.29 -21.82
C GLY A 174 -6.76 -23.79 -23.11
N LYS A 175 -5.99 -24.48 -23.94
CA LYS A 175 -6.54 -25.32 -25.00
C LYS A 175 -7.24 -26.50 -24.33
N HIS A 176 -8.54 -26.55 -24.46
CA HIS A 176 -9.32 -27.78 -24.35
C HIS A 176 -9.38 -28.46 -25.72
#